data_41423819328fac68172176afc32f7a1e
#
_entry.id   41423819328fac68172176afc32f7a1e
#
_cell.length_a   1.000
_cell.length_b   1.000
_cell.length_c   1.000
_cell.angle_alpha   90.00
_cell.angle_beta   90.00
_cell.angle_gamma   90.00
#
_symmetry.space_group_name_H-M   'P 1'
#
loop_
_entity.id
_entity.type
_entity.pdbx_description
1 polymer ?
#
loop_
_entity_poly.entity_id
_entity_poly.type
_entity_poly.pdbx_seq_one_letter_code
_entity_poly.pdbx_strand_id
1 'polypeptide(L)'
;MKATALPLFLPILALCAMTPLPTHAQSQFQEDVIPTASGDLVITVIGHGTLMFRHGEKVIHVDPVGREADYSAMPAADLILVTHEHGDHLDTDAIAHIRKDGTEIVVSRSCEGRVDGARVMGNGEVATVAGFRVEAVPAYNLVHMRSEGVPYHPKGNGNGYLIDFADVRVYVAGDTENTPEMKALTEVDVAFLPMNLPFTMTPEMVADAALAFRPRILYPYHFGQTDTGELLRLLEGEEGIEVRVREF
;
A
#
# COMPACT_ATOMS: atom_id res chain seq x y z
N MET A 1 30.92 83.65 -13.22
CA MET A 1 29.94 82.87 -12.48
C MET A 1 29.72 81.55 -13.25
N LYS A 2 30.25 80.46 -12.75
CA LYS A 2 30.14 79.11 -13.38
C LYS A 2 29.08 78.37 -12.61
N ALA A 3 28.00 77.97 -13.30
CA ALA A 3 26.95 77.17 -12.72
C ALA A 3 27.33 75.66 -12.83
N THR A 4 27.43 75.02 -11.68
CA THR A 4 27.66 73.59 -11.56
C THR A 4 26.32 72.83 -11.57
N ALA A 5 26.14 71.98 -12.57
CA ALA A 5 24.98 71.08 -12.65
C ALA A 5 25.20 69.83 -11.79
N LEU A 6 24.22 69.52 -10.93
CA LEU A 6 24.18 68.32 -10.06
C LEU A 6 23.54 67.17 -10.83
N PRO A 7 24.11 65.96 -10.84
CA PRO A 7 23.48 64.82 -11.52
C PRO A 7 22.34 64.22 -10.67
N LEU A 8 21.17 64.07 -11.30
CA LEU A 8 19.98 63.41 -10.74
C LEU A 8 20.17 61.91 -10.78
N PHE A 9 20.33 61.24 -9.63
CA PHE A 9 20.31 59.78 -9.51
C PHE A 9 18.86 59.30 -9.44
N LEU A 10 18.41 58.59 -10.45
CA LEU A 10 17.15 57.85 -10.43
C LEU A 10 17.41 56.45 -9.80
N PRO A 11 16.64 56.03 -8.78
CA PRO A 11 16.78 54.67 -8.27
C PRO A 11 16.10 53.69 -9.23
N ILE A 12 16.85 52.68 -9.72
CA ILE A 12 16.31 51.55 -10.45
C ILE A 12 15.63 50.62 -9.44
N LEU A 13 14.31 50.58 -9.46
CA LEU A 13 13.52 49.62 -8.69
C LEU A 13 13.63 48.25 -9.38
N ALA A 14 14.42 47.34 -8.83
CA ALA A 14 14.49 45.98 -9.31
C ALA A 14 13.18 45.25 -8.92
N LEU A 15 12.32 45.03 -9.90
CA LEU A 15 11.12 44.21 -9.76
C LEU A 15 11.56 42.74 -9.68
N CYS A 16 11.63 42.22 -8.45
CA CYS A 16 11.89 40.80 -8.23
C CYS A 16 10.65 39.98 -8.66
N ALA A 17 10.68 39.39 -9.85
CA ALA A 17 9.63 38.50 -10.31
C ALA A 17 9.64 37.24 -9.42
N MET A 18 8.68 37.17 -8.51
CA MET A 18 8.39 35.93 -7.78
C MET A 18 7.83 34.92 -8.78
N THR A 19 8.63 33.95 -9.19
CA THR A 19 8.11 32.77 -9.87
C THR A 19 7.20 32.02 -8.90
N PRO A 20 5.94 31.75 -9.26
CA PRO A 20 5.08 30.91 -8.41
C PRO A 20 5.73 29.54 -8.26
N LEU A 21 5.87 29.06 -7.02
CA LEU A 21 6.22 27.68 -6.74
C LEU A 21 5.17 26.78 -7.41
N PRO A 22 5.58 25.65 -7.99
CA PRO A 22 4.63 24.72 -8.57
C PRO A 22 3.65 24.31 -7.47
N THR A 23 2.38 24.63 -7.64
CA THR A 23 1.28 24.07 -6.85
C THR A 23 1.32 22.57 -7.11
N HIS A 24 1.72 21.79 -6.10
CA HIS A 24 1.46 20.35 -6.11
C HIS A 24 -0.06 20.22 -6.27
N ALA A 25 -0.49 19.63 -7.38
CA ALA A 25 -1.88 19.19 -7.50
C ALA A 25 -2.13 18.30 -6.27
N GLN A 26 -3.11 18.66 -5.46
CA GLN A 26 -3.48 17.89 -4.29
C GLN A 26 -3.84 16.49 -4.80
N SER A 27 -3.16 15.46 -4.32
CA SER A 27 -3.48 14.06 -4.66
C SER A 27 -4.97 13.85 -4.35
N GLN A 28 -5.68 13.18 -5.27
CA GLN A 28 -7.08 12.81 -5.00
C GLN A 28 -7.18 11.71 -3.93
N PHE A 29 -6.06 11.10 -3.57
CA PHE A 29 -5.93 10.03 -2.59
C PHE A 29 -5.21 10.51 -1.34
N GLN A 30 -5.48 9.87 -0.21
CA GLN A 30 -4.75 10.07 1.03
C GLN A 30 -3.34 9.49 0.91
N GLU A 31 -2.34 10.26 1.36
CA GLU A 31 -0.94 9.84 1.36
C GLU A 31 -0.35 9.95 2.76
N ASP A 32 0.46 8.96 3.11
CA ASP A 32 1.33 8.98 4.30
C ASP A 32 2.79 8.87 3.89
N VAL A 33 3.67 9.57 4.60
CA VAL A 33 5.11 9.54 4.37
C VAL A 33 5.78 8.86 5.55
N ILE A 34 6.55 7.82 5.28
CA ILE A 34 7.36 7.08 6.26
C ILE A 34 8.83 7.28 5.89
N PRO A 35 9.62 7.95 6.74
CA PRO A 35 11.06 8.07 6.52
C PRO A 35 11.74 6.69 6.57
N THR A 36 12.65 6.43 5.62
CA THR A 36 13.53 5.26 5.60
C THR A 36 14.98 5.66 5.47
N ALA A 37 15.92 4.73 5.70
CA ALA A 37 17.35 4.99 5.58
C ALA A 37 17.79 5.36 4.14
N SER A 38 16.97 5.09 3.11
CA SER A 38 17.29 5.39 1.71
C SER A 38 16.32 6.38 1.04
N GLY A 39 15.61 7.19 1.83
CA GLY A 39 14.63 8.17 1.37
C GLY A 39 13.22 7.86 1.84
N ASP A 40 12.30 8.73 1.54
CA ASP A 40 10.92 8.60 1.99
C ASP A 40 10.17 7.49 1.24
N LEU A 41 9.45 6.66 1.99
CA LEU A 41 8.41 5.79 1.49
C LEU A 41 7.08 6.56 1.53
N VAL A 42 6.51 6.83 0.36
CA VAL A 42 5.17 7.41 0.25
C VAL A 42 4.16 6.30 0.01
N ILE A 43 3.20 6.20 0.91
CA ILE A 43 2.10 5.25 0.88
C ILE A 43 0.86 5.99 0.40
N THR A 44 0.29 5.58 -0.72
CA THR A 44 -0.97 6.14 -1.26
C THR A 44 -2.07 5.11 -1.05
N VAL A 45 -3.11 5.50 -0.31
CA VAL A 45 -4.33 4.72 -0.12
C VAL A 45 -5.27 5.04 -1.28
N ILE A 46 -5.52 4.06 -2.14
CA ILE A 46 -6.32 4.27 -3.35
C ILE A 46 -7.80 3.96 -3.08
N GLY A 47 -8.07 2.79 -2.49
CA GLY A 47 -9.42 2.39 -2.14
C GLY A 47 -9.50 0.90 -1.92
N HIS A 48 -10.46 0.46 -1.10
CA HIS A 48 -10.74 -0.94 -0.78
C HIS A 48 -9.47 -1.74 -0.36
N GLY A 49 -8.97 -2.66 -1.22
CA GLY A 49 -7.73 -3.41 -1.01
C GLY A 49 -6.51 -2.84 -1.76
N THR A 50 -6.68 -1.73 -2.46
CA THR A 50 -5.74 -1.20 -3.45
C THR A 50 -4.80 -0.15 -2.86
N LEU A 51 -3.49 -0.35 -3.03
CA LEU A 51 -2.44 0.53 -2.53
C LEU A 51 -1.41 0.86 -3.61
N MET A 52 -0.75 2.01 -3.46
CA MET A 52 0.44 2.34 -4.22
C MET A 52 1.55 2.80 -3.27
N PHE A 53 2.77 2.35 -3.52
CA PHE A 53 3.97 2.76 -2.80
C PHE A 53 4.92 3.46 -3.76
N ARG A 54 5.52 4.57 -3.32
CA ARG A 54 6.62 5.23 -4.03
C ARG A 54 7.83 5.29 -3.11
N HIS A 55 8.98 4.80 -3.59
CA HIS A 55 10.24 4.84 -2.86
C HIS A 55 11.39 5.17 -3.80
N GLY A 56 12.01 6.35 -3.63
CA GLY A 56 12.88 6.92 -4.66
C GLY A 56 12.13 7.12 -5.98
N GLU A 57 12.67 6.58 -7.08
CA GLU A 57 12.03 6.64 -8.39
C GLU A 57 11.12 5.43 -8.69
N LYS A 58 11.01 4.49 -7.74
CA LYS A 58 10.26 3.24 -7.92
C LYS A 58 8.81 3.40 -7.52
N VAL A 59 7.93 2.81 -8.32
CA VAL A 59 6.48 2.74 -8.08
C VAL A 59 6.03 1.29 -7.98
N ILE A 60 5.33 0.97 -6.90
CA ILE A 60 4.76 -0.35 -6.65
C ILE A 60 3.25 -0.21 -6.54
N HIS A 61 2.50 -1.00 -7.27
CA HIS A 61 1.05 -1.13 -7.08
C HIS A 61 0.72 -2.49 -6.48
N VAL A 62 -0.19 -2.49 -5.50
CA VAL A 62 -0.75 -3.70 -4.91
C VAL A 62 -2.23 -3.74 -5.24
N ASP A 63 -2.67 -4.85 -5.80
CA ASP A 63 -4.06 -5.12 -6.19
C ASP A 63 -4.70 -3.96 -6.97
N PRO A 64 -4.13 -3.56 -8.14
CA PRO A 64 -4.66 -2.45 -8.92
C PRO A 64 -6.01 -2.82 -9.55
N VAL A 65 -7.06 -2.05 -9.24
CA VAL A 65 -8.44 -2.28 -9.71
C VAL A 65 -9.06 -0.98 -10.23
N GLY A 66 -9.53 -0.99 -11.48
CA GLY A 66 -10.07 0.17 -12.20
C GLY A 66 -11.34 0.76 -11.58
N ARG A 67 -12.02 0.03 -10.68
CA ARG A 67 -13.13 0.55 -9.91
C ARG A 67 -12.68 1.59 -8.87
N GLU A 68 -11.46 1.47 -8.34
CA GLU A 68 -10.94 2.31 -7.27
C GLU A 68 -10.21 3.55 -7.81
N ALA A 69 -9.67 3.49 -9.04
CA ALA A 69 -8.97 4.61 -9.67
C ALA A 69 -8.99 4.56 -11.20
N ASP A 70 -8.81 5.72 -11.85
CA ASP A 70 -8.49 5.77 -13.27
C ASP A 70 -7.01 5.46 -13.51
N TYR A 71 -6.72 4.20 -13.80
CA TYR A 71 -5.35 3.72 -14.02
C TYR A 71 -4.68 4.26 -15.29
N SER A 72 -5.43 4.89 -16.20
CA SER A 72 -4.83 5.59 -17.34
C SER A 72 -4.10 6.88 -16.92
N ALA A 73 -4.42 7.41 -15.73
CA ALA A 73 -3.80 8.59 -15.14
C ALA A 73 -2.81 8.27 -14.00
N MET A 74 -2.69 7.00 -13.60
CA MET A 74 -1.80 6.59 -12.51
C MET A 74 -0.35 6.44 -12.98
N PRO A 75 0.65 6.62 -12.09
CA PRO A 75 2.05 6.38 -12.42
C PRO A 75 2.29 4.94 -12.88
N ALA A 76 3.11 4.79 -13.93
CA ALA A 76 3.49 3.47 -14.41
C ALA A 76 4.33 2.70 -13.36
N ALA A 77 4.05 1.40 -13.22
CA ALA A 77 4.63 0.55 -12.20
C ALA A 77 6.04 0.04 -12.55
N ASP A 78 6.91 -0.04 -11.56
CA ASP A 78 8.11 -0.88 -11.59
C ASP A 78 7.80 -2.29 -11.09
N LEU A 79 6.88 -2.41 -10.12
CA LEU A 79 6.41 -3.66 -9.56
C LEU A 79 4.88 -3.65 -9.39
N ILE A 80 4.24 -4.75 -9.76
CA ILE A 80 2.82 -5.00 -9.47
C ILE A 80 2.74 -6.28 -8.66
N LEU A 81 2.04 -6.22 -7.51
CA LEU A 81 1.77 -7.36 -6.65
C LEU A 81 0.25 -7.63 -6.68
N VAL A 82 -0.13 -8.89 -6.89
CA VAL A 82 -1.54 -9.32 -6.84
C VAL A 82 -1.69 -10.41 -5.78
N THR A 83 -2.54 -10.14 -4.79
CA THR A 83 -2.71 -11.01 -3.63
C THR A 83 -3.51 -12.27 -3.94
N HIS A 84 -4.59 -12.14 -4.71
CA HIS A 84 -5.45 -13.28 -5.08
C HIS A 84 -6.37 -12.94 -6.27
N GLU A 85 -7.17 -13.91 -6.74
CA GLU A 85 -7.90 -13.89 -8.00
C GLU A 85 -9.25 -13.17 -7.99
N HIS A 86 -9.73 -12.67 -6.86
CA HIS A 86 -11.04 -12.00 -6.81
C HIS A 86 -11.00 -10.68 -7.58
N GLY A 87 -12.16 -10.29 -8.15
CA GLY A 87 -12.26 -9.14 -9.05
C GLY A 87 -12.11 -7.76 -8.38
N ASP A 88 -12.03 -7.71 -7.08
CA ASP A 88 -11.68 -6.54 -6.26
C ASP A 88 -10.19 -6.48 -5.88
N HIS A 89 -9.37 -7.42 -6.42
CA HIS A 89 -7.92 -7.47 -6.26
C HIS A 89 -7.17 -7.71 -7.58
N LEU A 90 -7.78 -8.40 -8.54
CA LEU A 90 -7.20 -8.68 -9.85
C LEU A 90 -8.02 -8.05 -10.97
N ASP A 91 -7.48 -7.00 -11.58
CA ASP A 91 -8.02 -6.34 -12.76
C ASP A 91 -6.92 -6.23 -13.83
N THR A 92 -7.04 -7.04 -14.90
CA THR A 92 -6.04 -7.09 -15.97
C THR A 92 -6.00 -5.82 -16.81
N ASP A 93 -7.09 -5.07 -16.91
CA ASP A 93 -7.15 -3.80 -17.64
C ASP A 93 -6.43 -2.70 -16.86
N ALA A 94 -6.64 -2.63 -15.53
CA ALA A 94 -5.89 -1.73 -14.66
C ALA A 94 -4.37 -2.03 -14.72
N ILE A 95 -3.98 -3.31 -14.66
CA ILE A 95 -2.60 -3.76 -14.82
C ILE A 95 -2.01 -3.32 -16.16
N ALA A 96 -2.76 -3.48 -17.25
CA ALA A 96 -2.30 -3.11 -18.58
C ALA A 96 -2.01 -1.61 -18.72
N HIS A 97 -2.80 -0.76 -18.07
CA HIS A 97 -2.62 0.71 -18.09
C HIS A 97 -1.33 1.17 -17.41
N ILE A 98 -0.94 0.54 -16.30
CA ILE A 98 0.26 0.94 -15.53
C ILE A 98 1.51 0.12 -15.87
N ARG A 99 1.39 -0.88 -16.73
CA ARG A 99 2.51 -1.68 -17.18
C ARG A 99 3.38 -0.88 -18.17
N LYS A 100 4.69 -0.89 -17.96
CA LYS A 100 5.73 -0.34 -18.86
C LYS A 100 6.78 -1.40 -19.17
N ASP A 101 7.68 -1.11 -20.09
CA ASP A 101 8.84 -1.97 -20.31
C ASP A 101 9.66 -2.10 -19.02
N GLY A 102 9.94 -3.34 -18.62
CA GLY A 102 10.67 -3.64 -17.40
C GLY A 102 9.80 -3.71 -16.11
N THR A 103 8.47 -3.55 -16.20
CA THR A 103 7.59 -3.83 -15.06
C THR A 103 7.67 -5.31 -14.69
N GLU A 104 8.02 -5.60 -13.44
CA GLU A 104 7.91 -6.94 -12.89
C GLU A 104 6.53 -7.12 -12.26
N ILE A 105 5.89 -8.27 -12.51
CA ILE A 105 4.56 -8.59 -11.99
C ILE A 105 4.65 -9.87 -11.19
N VAL A 106 4.23 -9.82 -9.94
CA VAL A 106 4.15 -10.98 -9.04
C VAL A 106 2.70 -11.24 -8.69
N VAL A 107 2.29 -12.48 -8.79
CA VAL A 107 0.94 -12.91 -8.48
C VAL A 107 0.96 -14.13 -7.57
N SER A 108 -0.13 -14.32 -6.83
CA SER A 108 -0.32 -15.56 -6.05
C SER A 108 -0.64 -16.76 -6.96
N ARG A 109 -0.61 -17.95 -6.38
CA ARG A 109 -0.95 -19.20 -7.09
C ARG A 109 -2.35 -19.18 -7.71
N SER A 110 -3.32 -18.57 -7.04
CA SER A 110 -4.68 -18.49 -7.56
C SER A 110 -4.83 -17.61 -8.82
N CYS A 111 -3.84 -16.76 -9.09
CA CYS A 111 -3.77 -15.91 -10.27
C CYS A 111 -2.92 -16.49 -11.42
N GLU A 112 -2.42 -17.73 -11.29
CA GLU A 112 -1.58 -18.36 -12.30
C GLU A 112 -2.26 -18.38 -13.68
N GLY A 113 -1.54 -17.90 -14.71
CA GLY A 113 -2.05 -17.83 -16.08
C GLY A 113 -3.08 -16.73 -16.35
N ARG A 114 -3.41 -15.88 -15.37
CA ARG A 114 -4.36 -14.77 -15.56
C ARG A 114 -3.71 -13.47 -16.00
N VAL A 115 -2.41 -13.29 -15.75
CA VAL A 115 -1.64 -12.09 -16.14
C VAL A 115 -0.41 -12.53 -16.94
N ASP A 116 -0.32 -12.08 -18.18
CA ASP A 116 0.78 -12.45 -19.08
C ASP A 116 2.13 -11.97 -18.54
N GLY A 117 3.10 -12.91 -18.49
CA GLY A 117 4.47 -12.62 -18.04
C GLY A 117 4.60 -12.41 -16.54
N ALA A 118 3.55 -12.63 -15.74
CA ALA A 118 3.64 -12.57 -14.31
C ALA A 118 4.41 -13.78 -13.73
N ARG A 119 5.20 -13.51 -12.70
CA ARG A 119 5.82 -14.53 -11.86
C ARG A 119 4.83 -14.98 -10.78
N VAL A 120 4.59 -16.27 -10.68
CA VAL A 120 3.84 -16.84 -9.58
C VAL A 120 4.77 -17.02 -8.38
N MET A 121 4.39 -16.49 -7.21
CA MET A 121 5.04 -16.78 -5.92
C MET A 121 4.12 -17.64 -5.06
N GLY A 122 4.64 -18.74 -4.56
CA GLY A 122 3.96 -19.59 -3.57
C GLY A 122 4.17 -19.08 -2.14
N ASN A 123 3.24 -19.45 -1.23
CA ASN A 123 3.38 -19.12 0.20
C ASN A 123 4.75 -19.51 0.78
N GLY A 124 5.41 -18.61 1.50
CA GLY A 124 6.73 -18.74 2.08
C GLY A 124 7.89 -18.50 1.10
N GLU A 125 7.62 -18.23 -0.16
CA GLU A 125 8.65 -17.90 -1.14
C GLU A 125 9.18 -16.49 -0.91
N VAL A 126 10.50 -16.32 -1.05
CA VAL A 126 11.20 -15.04 -0.96
C VAL A 126 11.92 -14.76 -2.27
N ALA A 127 11.78 -13.54 -2.78
CA ALA A 127 12.44 -13.13 -4.02
C ALA A 127 12.88 -11.66 -3.96
N THR A 128 13.87 -11.31 -4.78
CA THR A 128 14.13 -9.91 -5.12
C THR A 128 13.45 -9.62 -6.45
N VAL A 129 12.52 -8.65 -6.46
CA VAL A 129 11.77 -8.21 -7.63
C VAL A 129 11.78 -6.69 -7.71
N ALA A 130 12.05 -6.14 -8.87
CA ALA A 130 12.23 -4.70 -9.13
C ALA A 130 13.21 -3.99 -8.17
N GLY A 131 14.10 -4.75 -7.52
CA GLY A 131 15.07 -4.27 -6.54
C GLY A 131 14.60 -4.37 -5.07
N PHE A 132 13.37 -4.81 -4.81
CA PHE A 132 12.83 -5.00 -3.46
C PHE A 132 12.88 -6.48 -3.06
N ARG A 133 13.20 -6.75 -1.78
CA ARG A 133 12.97 -8.07 -1.20
C ARG A 133 11.48 -8.19 -0.91
N VAL A 134 10.85 -9.21 -1.49
CA VAL A 134 9.44 -9.53 -1.32
C VAL A 134 9.33 -10.96 -0.79
N GLU A 135 8.49 -11.15 0.22
CA GLU A 135 8.17 -12.46 0.79
C GLU A 135 6.66 -12.69 0.74
N ALA A 136 6.24 -13.84 0.20
CA ALA A 136 4.83 -14.23 0.13
C ALA A 136 4.40 -14.91 1.42
N VAL A 137 3.49 -14.28 2.16
CA VAL A 137 2.90 -14.79 3.41
C VAL A 137 1.59 -15.50 3.10
N PRO A 138 1.28 -16.66 3.70
CA PRO A 138 -0.03 -17.31 3.50
C PRO A 138 -1.20 -16.42 3.89
N ALA A 139 -2.16 -16.25 2.96
CA ALA A 139 -3.40 -15.51 3.18
C ALA A 139 -4.59 -16.46 2.98
N TYR A 140 -5.39 -16.69 4.04
CA TYR A 140 -6.51 -17.63 3.99
C TYR A 140 -7.48 -17.47 5.16
N ASN A 141 -8.70 -18.04 5.03
CA ASN A 141 -9.68 -18.12 6.11
C ASN A 141 -9.50 -19.39 6.97
N LEU A 142 -9.71 -19.21 8.27
CA LEU A 142 -9.73 -20.26 9.31
C LEU A 142 -11.17 -20.57 9.73
N VAL A 143 -12.00 -19.53 9.87
CA VAL A 143 -13.33 -19.58 10.49
C VAL A 143 -14.44 -19.21 9.50
N HIS A 144 -14.29 -18.09 8.78
CA HIS A 144 -15.33 -17.64 7.87
C HIS A 144 -15.37 -18.46 6.59
N MET A 145 -16.57 -19.02 6.31
CA MET A 145 -16.79 -19.92 5.21
C MET A 145 -17.87 -19.40 4.28
N ARG A 146 -17.71 -19.61 2.97
CA ARG A 146 -18.72 -19.31 1.94
C ARG A 146 -19.89 -20.30 2.04
N SER A 147 -19.59 -21.54 2.39
CA SER A 147 -20.53 -22.63 2.70
C SER A 147 -19.79 -23.64 3.60
N GLU A 148 -20.52 -24.65 4.10
CA GLU A 148 -19.93 -25.66 4.98
C GLU A 148 -18.67 -26.30 4.36
N GLY A 149 -17.53 -26.13 5.05
CA GLY A 149 -16.22 -26.68 4.65
C GLY A 149 -15.56 -25.95 3.47
N VAL A 150 -16.14 -24.84 2.96
CA VAL A 150 -15.59 -24.06 1.84
C VAL A 150 -15.25 -22.65 2.31
N PRO A 151 -13.97 -22.35 2.61
CA PRO A 151 -13.55 -21.02 3.01
C PRO A 151 -13.71 -20.00 1.87
N TYR A 152 -13.84 -18.71 2.23
CA TYR A 152 -13.81 -17.63 1.22
C TYR A 152 -12.47 -17.61 0.49
N HIS A 153 -11.38 -17.76 1.23
CA HIS A 153 -9.99 -17.79 0.72
C HIS A 153 -9.32 -19.09 1.18
N PRO A 154 -9.17 -20.10 0.29
CA PRO A 154 -8.55 -21.38 0.64
C PRO A 154 -7.06 -21.25 0.93
N LYS A 155 -6.55 -21.99 1.93
CA LYS A 155 -5.11 -22.05 2.25
C LYS A 155 -4.30 -22.50 1.04
N GLY A 156 -3.18 -21.80 0.78
CA GLY A 156 -2.25 -22.12 -0.30
C GLY A 156 -2.54 -21.40 -1.63
N ASN A 157 -3.63 -20.64 -1.72
CA ASN A 157 -4.04 -19.94 -2.94
C ASN A 157 -3.59 -18.46 -2.95
N GLY A 158 -3.99 -17.70 -1.94
CA GLY A 158 -3.69 -16.29 -1.81
C GLY A 158 -2.35 -16.01 -1.11
N ASN A 159 -1.81 -14.84 -1.33
CA ASN A 159 -0.65 -14.28 -0.65
C ASN A 159 -1.00 -12.95 0.02
N GLY A 160 -0.48 -12.73 1.24
CA GLY A 160 -0.03 -11.42 1.65
C GLY A 160 1.43 -11.22 1.20
N TYR A 161 1.92 -9.99 1.27
CA TYR A 161 3.29 -9.67 0.88
C TYR A 161 3.99 -8.86 1.98
N LEU A 162 5.19 -9.30 2.40
CA LEU A 162 6.16 -8.48 3.11
C LEU A 162 7.11 -7.87 2.10
N ILE A 163 7.28 -6.54 2.16
CA ILE A 163 8.09 -5.76 1.23
C ILE A 163 9.10 -4.96 2.05
N ASP A 164 10.40 -5.11 1.76
CA ASP A 164 11.45 -4.38 2.45
C ASP A 164 11.78 -3.08 1.70
N PHE A 165 11.59 -1.93 2.35
CA PHE A 165 11.98 -0.59 1.91
C PHE A 165 13.14 -0.10 2.77
N ALA A 166 14.37 -0.49 2.42
CA ALA A 166 15.56 -0.28 3.24
C ALA A 166 15.41 -0.88 4.65
N ASP A 167 15.26 -0.02 5.67
CA ASP A 167 15.08 -0.39 7.08
C ASP A 167 13.61 -0.41 7.53
N VAL A 168 12.66 -0.21 6.60
CA VAL A 168 11.21 -0.28 6.86
C VAL A 168 10.61 -1.48 6.16
N ARG A 169 9.97 -2.37 6.92
CA ARG A 169 9.26 -3.55 6.42
C ARG A 169 7.76 -3.34 6.45
N VAL A 170 7.12 -3.45 5.28
CA VAL A 170 5.68 -3.28 5.10
C VAL A 170 5.02 -4.63 4.83
N TYR A 171 3.98 -4.94 5.58
CA TYR A 171 3.12 -6.10 5.36
C TYR A 171 1.77 -5.68 4.79
N VAL A 172 1.43 -6.20 3.61
CA VAL A 172 0.08 -6.11 3.02
C VAL A 172 -0.52 -7.51 3.07
N ALA A 173 -1.56 -7.69 3.88
CA ALA A 173 -2.04 -9.03 4.22
C ALA A 173 -2.82 -9.73 3.09
N GLY A 174 -3.41 -8.98 2.14
CA GLY A 174 -4.43 -9.53 1.23
C GLY A 174 -5.66 -9.96 2.01
N ASP A 175 -6.54 -10.75 1.40
CA ASP A 175 -7.73 -11.25 2.06
C ASP A 175 -7.41 -12.50 2.87
N THR A 176 -7.51 -12.35 4.18
CA THR A 176 -7.11 -13.39 5.14
C THR A 176 -7.79 -13.19 6.50
N GLU A 177 -7.73 -14.20 7.32
CA GLU A 177 -7.94 -14.08 8.76
C GLU A 177 -6.59 -14.04 9.51
N ASN A 178 -6.64 -13.91 10.86
CA ASN A 178 -5.47 -13.84 11.76
C ASN A 178 -4.73 -15.18 11.86
N THR A 179 -4.16 -15.63 10.75
CA THR A 179 -3.49 -16.93 10.63
C THR A 179 -2.30 -17.08 11.59
N PRO A 180 -1.93 -18.34 11.95
CA PRO A 180 -0.72 -18.57 12.73
C PRO A 180 0.55 -18.00 12.07
N GLU A 181 0.63 -18.08 10.74
CA GLU A 181 1.74 -17.55 9.96
C GLU A 181 1.83 -16.02 10.07
N MET A 182 0.68 -15.30 9.97
CA MET A 182 0.62 -13.85 10.21
C MET A 182 1.09 -13.50 11.62
N LYS A 183 0.58 -14.20 12.64
CA LYS A 183 0.92 -13.93 14.04
C LYS A 183 2.38 -14.25 14.39
N ALA A 184 3.06 -15.06 13.59
CA ALA A 184 4.48 -15.38 13.75
C ALA A 184 5.43 -14.40 13.05
N LEU A 185 4.91 -13.38 12.35
CA LEU A 185 5.72 -12.35 11.70
C LEU A 185 6.56 -11.58 12.73
N THR A 186 7.72 -11.13 12.31
CA THR A 186 8.63 -10.32 13.12
C THR A 186 9.15 -9.14 12.34
N GLU A 187 9.57 -8.09 13.04
CA GLU A 187 10.20 -6.91 12.43
C GLU A 187 9.31 -6.25 11.36
N VAL A 188 7.99 -6.17 11.61
CA VAL A 188 7.04 -5.47 10.75
C VAL A 188 6.87 -4.04 11.25
N ASP A 189 7.19 -3.05 10.41
CA ASP A 189 7.02 -1.64 10.77
C ASP A 189 5.61 -1.15 10.45
N VAL A 190 5.10 -1.51 9.29
CA VAL A 190 3.79 -1.07 8.79
C VAL A 190 2.99 -2.28 8.36
N ALA A 191 1.74 -2.39 8.80
CA ALA A 191 0.85 -3.47 8.42
C ALA A 191 -0.49 -2.96 7.89
N PHE A 192 -0.95 -3.55 6.79
CA PHE A 192 -2.29 -3.40 6.25
C PHE A 192 -3.05 -4.69 6.49
N LEU A 193 -4.07 -4.65 7.38
CA LEU A 193 -4.86 -5.82 7.76
C LEU A 193 -6.32 -5.65 7.33
N PRO A 194 -6.91 -6.62 6.58
CA PRO A 194 -8.28 -6.53 6.10
C PRO A 194 -9.27 -6.76 7.24
N MET A 195 -10.41 -6.05 7.22
CA MET A 195 -11.42 -6.12 8.26
C MET A 195 -12.84 -6.12 7.69
N ASN A 196 -13.08 -6.84 6.59
CA ASN A 196 -14.37 -6.87 5.90
C ASN A 196 -15.14 -8.17 6.16
N LEU A 197 -16.17 -8.08 7.00
CA LEU A 197 -17.05 -9.23 7.27
C LEU A 197 -18.05 -9.47 6.13
N PRO A 198 -18.38 -10.74 5.81
CA PRO A 198 -17.89 -11.99 6.45
C PRO A 198 -16.64 -12.56 5.77
N PHE A 199 -15.91 -11.81 4.97
CA PHE A 199 -14.89 -12.34 4.05
C PHE A 199 -13.52 -12.48 4.71
N THR A 200 -13.18 -11.57 5.63
CA THR A 200 -11.87 -11.47 6.27
C THR A 200 -11.97 -11.42 7.79
N MET A 201 -11.22 -10.56 8.46
CA MET A 201 -11.15 -10.48 9.92
C MET A 201 -12.28 -9.66 10.56
N THR A 202 -12.64 -10.02 11.79
CA THR A 202 -13.34 -9.13 12.70
C THR A 202 -12.36 -8.12 13.31
N PRO A 203 -12.84 -7.02 13.95
CA PRO A 203 -11.96 -6.12 14.71
C PRO A 203 -11.13 -6.83 15.77
N GLU A 204 -11.70 -7.84 16.46
CA GLU A 204 -10.98 -8.64 17.47
C GLU A 204 -9.88 -9.51 16.84
N MET A 205 -10.12 -10.09 15.65
CA MET A 205 -9.10 -10.84 14.92
C MET A 205 -7.94 -9.94 14.47
N VAL A 206 -8.24 -8.71 14.02
CA VAL A 206 -7.21 -7.73 13.68
C VAL A 206 -6.41 -7.32 14.90
N ALA A 207 -7.09 -7.05 16.03
CA ALA A 207 -6.42 -6.72 17.29
C ALA A 207 -5.53 -7.89 17.78
N ASP A 208 -6.04 -9.14 17.75
CA ASP A 208 -5.27 -10.34 18.12
C ASP A 208 -4.00 -10.50 17.27
N ALA A 209 -4.12 -10.30 15.96
CA ALA A 209 -2.97 -10.33 15.07
C ALA A 209 -1.98 -9.20 15.38
N ALA A 210 -2.46 -7.96 15.49
CA ALA A 210 -1.62 -6.80 15.76
C ALA A 210 -0.87 -6.93 17.10
N LEU A 211 -1.51 -7.45 18.13
CA LEU A 211 -0.88 -7.70 19.44
C LEU A 211 0.18 -8.82 19.37
N ALA A 212 0.02 -9.78 18.45
CA ALA A 212 0.97 -10.88 18.31
C ALA A 212 2.28 -10.45 17.64
N PHE A 213 2.24 -9.77 16.47
CA PHE A 213 3.45 -9.39 15.73
C PHE A 213 3.85 -7.91 15.87
N ARG A 214 3.02 -7.08 16.57
CA ARG A 214 3.29 -5.71 17.03
C ARG A 214 3.89 -4.78 15.96
N PRO A 215 3.15 -4.47 14.88
CA PRO A 215 3.61 -3.48 13.91
C PRO A 215 3.64 -2.09 14.57
N ARG A 216 4.60 -1.23 14.17
CA ARG A 216 4.64 0.16 14.66
C ARG A 216 3.43 0.97 14.18
N ILE A 217 2.97 0.73 12.94
CA ILE A 217 1.83 1.38 12.31
C ILE A 217 0.91 0.31 11.75
N LEU A 218 -0.37 0.39 12.13
CA LEU A 218 -1.43 -0.49 11.66
C LEU A 218 -2.45 0.31 10.86
N TYR A 219 -2.69 -0.10 9.63
CA TYR A 219 -3.80 0.36 8.80
C TYR A 219 -4.86 -0.74 8.71
N PRO A 220 -6.04 -0.58 9.34
CA PRO A 220 -7.18 -1.36 8.90
C PRO A 220 -7.51 -0.94 7.46
N TYR A 221 -7.61 -1.89 6.55
CA TYR A 221 -7.96 -1.64 5.15
C TYR A 221 -8.98 -2.67 4.69
N HIS A 222 -9.54 -2.53 3.50
CA HIS A 222 -10.56 -3.47 3.00
C HIS A 222 -11.64 -3.76 4.06
N PHE A 223 -12.13 -2.71 4.74
CA PHE A 223 -13.04 -2.92 5.88
C PHE A 223 -14.53 -2.73 5.52
N GLY A 224 -14.84 -2.20 4.32
CA GLY A 224 -16.23 -2.02 3.86
C GLY A 224 -17.06 -1.22 4.86
N GLN A 225 -18.06 -1.87 5.47
CA GLN A 225 -18.94 -1.26 6.48
C GLN A 225 -18.60 -1.68 7.93
N THR A 226 -17.50 -2.42 8.13
CA THR A 226 -17.08 -2.84 9.47
C THR A 226 -16.60 -1.63 10.29
N ASP A 227 -17.08 -1.53 11.54
CA ASP A 227 -16.76 -0.39 12.44
C ASP A 227 -15.28 -0.38 12.84
N THR A 228 -14.52 0.54 12.27
CA THR A 228 -13.12 0.76 12.65
C THR A 228 -12.96 1.32 14.06
N GLY A 229 -14.00 1.93 14.62
CA GLY A 229 -14.03 2.42 16.00
C GLY A 229 -13.92 1.28 17.01
N GLU A 230 -14.40 0.07 16.69
CA GLU A 230 -14.22 -1.11 17.53
C GLU A 230 -12.74 -1.49 17.65
N LEU A 231 -12.01 -1.52 16.52
CA LEU A 231 -10.58 -1.80 16.52
C LEU A 231 -9.80 -0.76 17.35
N LEU A 232 -10.15 0.52 17.22
CA LEU A 232 -9.52 1.58 18.02
C LEU A 232 -9.73 1.37 19.52
N ARG A 233 -10.94 0.93 19.95
CA ARG A 233 -11.22 0.61 21.36
C ARG A 233 -10.42 -0.61 21.84
N LEU A 234 -10.30 -1.65 21.01
CA LEU A 234 -9.57 -2.88 21.35
C LEU A 234 -8.07 -2.66 21.52
N LEU A 235 -7.52 -1.67 20.83
CA LEU A 235 -6.09 -1.32 20.88
C LEU A 235 -5.83 -0.05 21.72
N GLU A 236 -6.85 0.47 22.42
CA GLU A 236 -6.70 1.64 23.29
C GLU A 236 -5.70 1.34 24.43
N GLY A 237 -4.68 2.20 24.55
CA GLY A 237 -3.61 2.06 25.54
C GLY A 237 -2.49 1.10 25.19
N GLU A 238 -2.51 0.46 24.02
CA GLU A 238 -1.41 -0.37 23.54
C GLU A 238 -0.25 0.49 23.03
N GLU A 239 0.76 0.66 23.89
CA GLU A 239 1.95 1.41 23.53
C GLU A 239 2.73 0.72 22.41
N GLY A 240 3.16 1.50 21.42
CA GLY A 240 4.01 1.04 20.29
C GLY A 240 3.26 0.55 19.06
N ILE A 241 1.91 0.60 19.04
CA ILE A 241 1.08 0.36 17.86
C ILE A 241 0.28 1.64 17.56
N GLU A 242 0.61 2.33 16.47
CA GLU A 242 -0.15 3.48 15.98
C GLU A 242 -1.19 2.99 14.97
N VAL A 243 -2.49 3.11 15.29
CA VAL A 243 -3.56 2.76 14.35
C VAL A 243 -3.91 3.98 13.49
N ARG A 244 -3.78 3.84 12.19
CA ARG A 244 -4.13 4.88 11.20
C ARG A 244 -5.32 4.44 10.36
N VAL A 245 -6.49 4.97 10.66
CA VAL A 245 -7.68 4.77 9.80
C VAL A 245 -7.60 5.73 8.62
N ARG A 246 -7.79 5.22 7.41
CA ARG A 246 -7.87 5.99 6.17
C ARG A 246 -9.18 5.67 5.46
N GLU A 247 -9.59 6.52 4.54
CA GLU A 247 -10.74 6.25 3.68
C GLU A 247 -10.30 5.32 2.55
N PHE A 248 -10.89 4.10 2.52
CA PHE A 248 -10.63 3.06 1.52
C PHE A 248 -11.86 2.81 0.66
#